data_b23d681567b61144124b2ed6b355c9c4
#
_entry.id   b23d681567b61144124b2ed6b355c9c4
#
_cell.length_a   1.000
_cell.length_b   1.000
_cell.length_c   1.000
_cell.angle_alpha   90.00
_cell.angle_beta   90.00
_cell.angle_gamma   90.00
#
_symmetry.space_group_name_H-M   'P 1'
#
loop_
_entity.id
_entity.type
_entity.pdbx_description
1 polymer ?
#
loop_
_entity_poly.entity_id
_entity_poly.type
_entity_poly.pdbx_seq_one_letter_code
_entity_poly.pdbx_strand_id
1 'polypeptide(L)'
;MCGIVGIYLKSSKLEKSLGKMLSGMLVNMESRGPDSAGFAIYKNEKNKDYKYSLCISDISFETFKKQISKEIKITSLVKNSDHVILKTKEKPSKINKVLSIKFKNVSLVGYGKSIEIFKQVGNPSDVVKKFNLNEFSGTHGIGHTRMATESAITTDGSHPYSTGEDECLVHNGSLSNHNNLRRKLVKNGSVFKSENDTEVAAGYISDSLKNKNLKDTLKSGLNDLDGFYTFITGTRKGFAVLRDEIACKPAVIAETK
;
A
#
# COMPACT_ATOMS: atom_id res chain seq x y z
N MET A 1 -14.88 11.01 6.55
CA MET A 1 -13.52 11.43 6.11
C MET A 1 -12.51 10.34 6.50
N CYS A 2 -11.59 10.02 5.60
CA CYS A 2 -10.57 8.98 5.85
C CYS A 2 -9.61 9.34 6.98
N GLY A 3 -9.01 8.33 7.62
CA GLY A 3 -7.88 8.46 8.53
C GLY A 3 -6.61 7.96 7.86
N ILE A 4 -5.50 8.68 8.02
CA ILE A 4 -4.18 8.26 7.57
C ILE A 4 -3.21 8.28 8.74
N VAL A 5 -2.35 7.30 8.83
CA VAL A 5 -1.37 7.17 9.91
C VAL A 5 -0.03 6.72 9.36
N GLY A 6 1.05 7.13 10.02
CA GLY A 6 2.40 6.68 9.70
C GLY A 6 3.27 6.69 10.96
N ILE A 7 4.14 5.71 11.09
CA ILE A 7 5.11 5.60 12.18
C ILE A 7 6.46 5.17 11.64
N TYR A 8 7.52 5.86 12.04
CA TYR A 8 8.90 5.54 11.73
C TYR A 8 9.68 5.36 13.03
N LEU A 9 10.35 4.24 13.18
CA LEU A 9 11.11 3.90 14.39
C LEU A 9 12.58 4.27 14.21
N LYS A 10 13.07 5.21 15.02
CA LYS A 10 14.47 5.62 15.02
C LYS A 10 15.41 4.58 15.66
N SER A 11 14.86 3.67 16.47
CA SER A 11 15.61 2.65 17.18
C SER A 11 15.18 1.25 16.77
N SER A 12 16.15 0.41 16.42
CA SER A 12 15.91 -1.01 16.12
C SER A 12 15.35 -1.82 17.31
N LYS A 13 15.56 -1.35 18.54
CA LYS A 13 14.99 -1.95 19.75
C LYS A 13 13.46 -1.94 19.74
N LEU A 14 12.85 -0.99 19.04
CA LEU A 14 11.40 -0.82 18.95
C LEU A 14 10.77 -1.57 17.78
N GLU A 15 11.55 -2.13 16.86
CA GLU A 15 11.04 -2.78 15.64
C GLU A 15 10.00 -3.88 15.93
N LYS A 16 10.15 -4.62 17.02
CA LYS A 16 9.17 -5.64 17.47
C LYS A 16 7.86 -5.04 17.95
N SER A 17 7.81 -3.76 18.27
CA SER A 17 6.62 -3.07 18.74
C SER A 17 5.88 -2.30 17.65
N LEU A 18 6.41 -2.27 16.42
CA LEU A 18 5.85 -1.52 15.31
C LEU A 18 4.37 -1.83 15.09
N GLY A 19 4.05 -3.12 14.99
CA GLY A 19 2.68 -3.57 14.72
C GLY A 19 1.70 -3.13 15.80
N LYS A 20 2.06 -3.25 17.07
CA LYS A 20 1.24 -2.79 18.20
C LYS A 20 1.00 -1.29 18.17
N MET A 21 2.03 -0.50 17.84
CA MET A 21 1.89 0.96 17.74
C MET A 21 1.00 1.36 16.57
N LEU A 22 1.24 0.79 15.38
CA LEU A 22 0.45 1.08 14.19
C LEU A 22 -1.00 0.63 14.34
N SER A 23 -1.24 -0.52 14.99
CA SER A 23 -2.55 -1.02 15.34
C SER A 23 -3.34 -0.02 16.19
N GLY A 24 -2.73 0.50 17.26
CA GLY A 24 -3.34 1.52 18.10
C GLY A 24 -3.69 2.79 17.32
N MET A 25 -2.81 3.23 16.41
CA MET A 25 -3.08 4.39 15.56
C MET A 25 -4.26 4.17 14.62
N LEU A 26 -4.36 2.98 13.97
CA LEU A 26 -5.47 2.64 13.08
C LEU A 26 -6.80 2.54 13.81
N VAL A 27 -6.84 1.88 14.98
CA VAL A 27 -8.06 1.75 15.78
C VAL A 27 -8.55 3.13 16.26
N ASN A 28 -7.66 4.01 16.66
CA ASN A 28 -8.02 5.39 17.04
C ASN A 28 -8.59 6.22 15.86
N MET A 29 -8.35 5.80 14.61
CA MET A 29 -8.92 6.43 13.41
C MET A 29 -10.20 5.74 12.90
N GLU A 30 -10.73 4.75 13.63
CA GLU A 30 -11.89 3.95 13.20
C GLU A 30 -13.12 4.79 12.91
N SER A 31 -13.45 5.76 13.78
CA SER A 31 -14.59 6.65 13.60
C SER A 31 -14.48 7.54 12.34
N ARG A 32 -13.29 7.70 11.79
CA ARG A 32 -13.07 8.47 10.56
C ARG A 32 -13.28 7.66 9.29
N GLY A 33 -13.15 6.34 9.34
CA GLY A 33 -13.26 5.50 8.15
C GLY A 33 -13.58 4.05 8.52
N PRO A 34 -14.89 3.71 8.71
CA PRO A 34 -15.28 2.37 9.17
C PRO A 34 -15.42 1.35 8.03
N ASP A 35 -15.34 1.77 6.74
CA ASP A 35 -15.76 0.93 5.62
C ASP A 35 -14.68 -0.06 5.17
N SER A 36 -13.42 0.35 5.26
CA SER A 36 -12.27 -0.52 4.99
C SER A 36 -11.01 0.04 5.64
N ALA A 37 -10.04 -0.83 5.88
CA ALA A 37 -8.73 -0.44 6.38
C ALA A 37 -7.62 -1.24 5.71
N GLY A 38 -6.40 -0.72 5.81
CA GLY A 38 -5.22 -1.44 5.39
C GLY A 38 -3.95 -0.75 5.85
N PHE A 39 -2.86 -1.48 5.73
CA PHE A 39 -1.57 -1.02 6.18
C PHE A 39 -0.43 -1.61 5.34
N ALA A 40 0.68 -0.90 5.33
CA ALA A 40 1.94 -1.37 4.78
C ALA A 40 3.00 -1.37 5.86
N ILE A 41 3.78 -2.44 5.93
CA ILE A 41 4.92 -2.62 6.85
C ILE A 41 6.19 -2.77 6.03
N TYR A 42 7.24 -2.10 6.48
CA TYR A 42 8.56 -2.18 5.88
C TYR A 42 9.55 -2.87 6.84
N LYS A 43 10.26 -3.84 6.31
CA LYS A 43 11.22 -4.66 7.06
C LYS A 43 12.61 -4.56 6.44
N ASN A 44 13.63 -4.40 7.27
CA ASN A 44 15.02 -4.57 6.84
C ASN A 44 15.34 -6.06 6.71
N GLU A 45 15.17 -6.61 5.50
CA GLU A 45 15.56 -7.99 5.24
C GLU A 45 16.93 -8.05 4.55
N LYS A 46 17.76 -8.99 5.00
CA LYS A 46 19.08 -9.29 4.38
C LYS A 46 18.93 -9.98 3.02
N ASN A 47 17.80 -10.68 2.83
CA ASN A 47 17.51 -11.37 1.57
C ASN A 47 17.05 -10.36 0.50
N LYS A 48 17.59 -10.55 -0.72
CA LYS A 48 17.30 -9.69 -1.89
C LYS A 48 16.11 -10.19 -2.73
N ASP A 49 15.40 -11.22 -2.28
CA ASP A 49 14.24 -11.75 -2.99
C ASP A 49 13.10 -10.72 -3.02
N TYR A 50 12.34 -10.72 -4.10
CA TYR A 50 11.10 -9.95 -4.16
C TYR A 50 10.04 -10.57 -3.26
N LYS A 51 9.26 -9.71 -2.63
CA LYS A 51 8.01 -10.02 -1.93
C LYS A 51 6.84 -9.51 -2.74
N TYR A 52 5.83 -10.32 -2.87
CA TYR A 52 4.56 -9.97 -3.49
C TYR A 52 3.45 -10.18 -2.47
N SER A 53 2.75 -9.10 -2.11
CA SER A 53 1.53 -9.18 -1.32
C SER A 53 0.37 -9.48 -2.26
N LEU A 54 -0.24 -10.65 -2.10
CA LEU A 54 -1.31 -11.15 -2.96
C LEU A 54 -2.59 -11.34 -2.13
N CYS A 55 -3.73 -10.92 -2.65
CA CYS A 55 -5.05 -11.27 -2.11
C CYS A 55 -5.58 -12.49 -2.89
N ILE A 56 -5.95 -13.56 -2.16
CA ILE A 56 -6.38 -14.85 -2.70
C ILE A 56 -7.80 -15.22 -2.24
N SER A 57 -8.70 -14.24 -2.10
CA SER A 57 -10.05 -14.43 -1.52
C SER A 57 -10.85 -15.55 -2.20
N ASP A 58 -10.68 -15.71 -3.51
CA ASP A 58 -11.51 -16.58 -4.35
C ASP A 58 -10.84 -17.93 -4.69
N ILE A 59 -9.72 -18.24 -4.05
CA ILE A 59 -9.02 -19.52 -4.25
C ILE A 59 -8.47 -20.03 -2.91
N SER A 60 -8.56 -21.34 -2.66
CA SER A 60 -7.96 -21.91 -1.46
C SER A 60 -6.42 -21.81 -1.50
N PHE A 61 -5.81 -21.61 -0.34
CA PHE A 61 -4.35 -21.48 -0.24
C PHE A 61 -3.63 -22.72 -0.79
N GLU A 62 -4.12 -23.91 -0.53
CA GLU A 62 -3.50 -25.15 -1.02
C GLU A 62 -3.59 -25.27 -2.54
N THR A 63 -4.72 -24.90 -3.13
CA THR A 63 -4.89 -24.85 -4.59
C THR A 63 -3.94 -23.82 -5.21
N PHE A 64 -3.93 -22.59 -4.65
CA PHE A 64 -3.02 -21.54 -5.11
C PHE A 64 -1.56 -21.98 -5.01
N LYS A 65 -1.13 -22.50 -3.86
CA LYS A 65 0.22 -22.99 -3.63
C LYS A 65 0.62 -24.06 -4.67
N LYS A 66 -0.24 -25.05 -4.87
CA LYS A 66 0.00 -26.13 -5.86
C LYS A 66 0.15 -25.59 -7.28
N GLN A 67 -0.69 -24.64 -7.66
CA GLN A 67 -0.69 -24.09 -9.02
C GLN A 67 0.47 -23.14 -9.25
N ILE A 68 0.70 -22.18 -8.34
CA ILE A 68 1.76 -21.17 -8.51
C ILE A 68 3.17 -21.79 -8.49
N SER A 69 3.37 -22.87 -7.71
CA SER A 69 4.65 -23.59 -7.67
C SER A 69 5.03 -24.27 -8.97
N LYS A 70 4.06 -24.49 -9.89
CA LYS A 70 4.34 -25.00 -11.23
C LYS A 70 4.83 -23.92 -12.19
N GLU A 71 4.55 -22.65 -11.88
CA GLU A 71 4.82 -21.52 -12.77
C GLU A 71 6.12 -20.78 -12.42
N ILE A 72 6.46 -20.76 -11.12
CA ILE A 72 7.60 -19.99 -10.61
C ILE A 72 8.34 -20.76 -9.51
N LYS A 73 9.62 -20.46 -9.36
CA LYS A 73 10.41 -20.95 -8.23
C LYS A 73 10.13 -20.09 -7.01
N ILE A 74 9.51 -20.70 -5.99
CA ILE A 74 9.12 -20.03 -4.75
C ILE A 74 10.24 -20.21 -3.72
N THR A 75 10.66 -19.13 -3.06
CA THR A 75 11.55 -19.16 -1.89
C THR A 75 10.74 -19.33 -0.61
N SER A 76 9.63 -18.64 -0.48
CA SER A 76 8.74 -18.73 0.67
C SER A 76 7.32 -18.31 0.27
N LEU A 77 6.32 -18.93 0.90
CA LEU A 77 4.91 -18.62 0.73
C LEU A 77 4.24 -18.65 2.09
N VAL A 78 3.85 -17.49 2.60
CA VAL A 78 3.27 -17.34 3.93
C VAL A 78 1.85 -16.80 3.81
N LYS A 79 0.88 -17.56 4.30
CA LYS A 79 -0.52 -17.15 4.36
C LYS A 79 -0.78 -16.32 5.61
N ASN A 80 -1.50 -15.22 5.45
CA ASN A 80 -2.11 -14.48 6.54
C ASN A 80 -3.56 -14.14 6.14
N SER A 81 -4.51 -14.88 6.67
CA SER A 81 -5.93 -14.81 6.32
C SER A 81 -6.15 -15.07 4.81
N ASP A 82 -6.71 -14.13 4.07
CA ASP A 82 -6.90 -14.15 2.62
C ASP A 82 -5.75 -13.49 1.84
N HIS A 83 -4.70 -13.07 2.53
CA HIS A 83 -3.48 -12.58 1.90
C HIS A 83 -2.35 -13.61 1.97
N VAL A 84 -1.46 -13.50 1.01
CA VAL A 84 -0.27 -14.33 0.92
C VAL A 84 0.93 -13.45 0.62
N ILE A 85 2.01 -13.63 1.36
CA ILE A 85 3.32 -13.07 1.04
C ILE A 85 4.12 -14.12 0.30
N LEU A 86 4.28 -13.91 -1.00
CA LEU A 86 5.08 -14.73 -1.88
C LEU A 86 6.49 -14.14 -1.99
N LYS A 87 7.52 -14.93 -1.64
CA LYS A 87 8.93 -14.56 -1.84
C LYS A 87 9.53 -15.38 -2.98
N THR A 88 10.19 -14.70 -3.90
CA THR A 88 10.84 -15.33 -5.06
C THR A 88 11.92 -14.42 -5.65
N LYS A 89 12.85 -14.99 -6.43
CA LYS A 89 13.82 -14.21 -7.23
C LYS A 89 13.24 -13.71 -8.55
N GLU A 90 12.04 -14.13 -8.90
CA GLU A 90 11.40 -13.75 -10.16
C GLU A 90 11.01 -12.26 -10.15
N LYS A 91 11.27 -11.60 -11.29
CA LYS A 91 10.98 -10.17 -11.47
C LYS A 91 9.48 -9.88 -11.57
N PRO A 92 9.05 -8.64 -11.24
CA PRO A 92 7.65 -8.25 -11.28
C PRO A 92 6.96 -8.48 -12.63
N SER A 93 7.67 -8.28 -13.74
CA SER A 93 7.13 -8.53 -15.08
C SER A 93 6.69 -9.98 -15.31
N LYS A 94 7.46 -10.95 -14.79
CA LYS A 94 7.10 -12.38 -14.88
C LYS A 94 5.92 -12.70 -13.97
N ILE A 95 5.92 -12.21 -12.73
CA ILE A 95 4.82 -12.43 -11.78
C ILE A 95 3.52 -11.84 -12.31
N ASN A 96 3.53 -10.59 -12.79
CA ASN A 96 2.35 -9.96 -13.39
C ASN A 96 1.80 -10.76 -14.58
N LYS A 97 2.69 -11.27 -15.45
CA LYS A 97 2.28 -12.11 -16.58
C LYS A 97 1.63 -13.43 -16.12
N VAL A 98 2.22 -14.10 -15.13
CA VAL A 98 1.67 -15.36 -14.58
C VAL A 98 0.31 -15.11 -13.93
N LEU A 99 0.18 -14.06 -13.10
CA LEU A 99 -1.07 -13.72 -12.43
C LEU A 99 -2.16 -13.38 -13.46
N SER A 100 -1.88 -12.52 -14.44
CA SER A 100 -2.87 -12.09 -15.43
C SER A 100 -3.41 -13.21 -16.31
N ILE A 101 -2.58 -14.22 -16.60
CA ILE A 101 -2.97 -15.34 -17.47
C ILE A 101 -3.67 -16.46 -16.69
N LYS A 102 -3.11 -16.83 -15.52
CA LYS A 102 -3.50 -18.07 -14.82
C LYS A 102 -4.26 -17.85 -13.51
N PHE A 103 -4.21 -16.65 -12.94
CA PHE A 103 -4.78 -16.35 -11.62
C PHE A 103 -5.60 -15.05 -11.66
N LYS A 104 -6.61 -15.00 -12.54
CA LYS A 104 -7.44 -13.79 -12.72
C LYS A 104 -8.15 -13.33 -11.44
N ASN A 105 -8.39 -14.24 -10.50
CA ASN A 105 -9.04 -13.98 -9.22
C ASN A 105 -8.03 -13.71 -8.07
N VAL A 106 -6.75 -13.55 -8.40
CA VAL A 106 -5.71 -13.18 -7.43
C VAL A 106 -5.26 -11.76 -7.69
N SER A 107 -5.45 -10.90 -6.71
CA SER A 107 -5.03 -9.51 -6.80
C SER A 107 -3.60 -9.31 -6.28
N LEU A 108 -2.73 -8.71 -7.09
CA LEU A 108 -1.45 -8.18 -6.61
C LEU A 108 -1.72 -6.86 -5.89
N VAL A 109 -1.52 -6.85 -4.57
CA VAL A 109 -1.76 -5.70 -3.69
C VAL A 109 -0.56 -4.75 -3.66
N GLY A 110 0.64 -5.32 -3.75
CA GLY A 110 1.89 -4.57 -3.83
C GLY A 110 3.10 -5.49 -3.87
N TYR A 111 4.26 -4.93 -4.19
CA TYR A 111 5.50 -5.69 -4.28
C TYR A 111 6.73 -4.85 -3.94
N GLY A 112 7.79 -5.53 -3.59
CA GLY A 112 9.10 -4.93 -3.32
C GLY A 112 10.03 -5.94 -2.65
N LYS A 113 11.07 -5.46 -2.02
CA LYS A 113 12.01 -6.28 -1.24
C LYS A 113 11.81 -6.11 0.27
N SER A 114 11.15 -5.02 0.66
CA SER A 114 10.98 -4.59 2.04
C SER A 114 9.52 -4.54 2.47
N ILE A 115 8.62 -4.19 1.56
CA ILE A 115 7.21 -3.92 1.82
C ILE A 115 6.36 -5.19 1.92
N GLU A 116 5.41 -5.18 2.84
CA GLU A 116 4.27 -6.10 2.91
C GLU A 116 3.00 -5.28 3.10
N ILE A 117 1.97 -5.52 2.27
CA ILE A 117 0.70 -4.77 2.30
C ILE A 117 -0.45 -5.71 2.59
N PHE A 118 -1.31 -5.29 3.52
CA PHE A 118 -2.55 -5.96 3.90
C PHE A 118 -3.68 -4.93 3.90
N LYS A 119 -4.80 -5.27 3.30
CA LYS A 119 -5.98 -4.40 3.24
C LYS A 119 -7.26 -5.20 3.11
N GLN A 120 -8.36 -4.69 3.68
CA GLN A 120 -9.63 -5.40 3.69
C GLN A 120 -10.79 -4.45 3.90
N VAL A 121 -11.95 -4.86 3.38
CA VAL A 121 -13.26 -4.30 3.73
C VAL A 121 -13.57 -4.63 5.18
N GLY A 122 -14.12 -3.68 5.90
CA GLY A 122 -14.54 -3.81 7.29
C GLY A 122 -13.89 -2.80 8.21
N ASN A 123 -14.32 -2.83 9.44
CA ASN A 123 -13.91 -1.90 10.48
C ASN A 123 -12.40 -2.02 10.77
N PRO A 124 -11.67 -0.93 10.98
CA PRO A 124 -10.24 -0.96 11.31
C PRO A 124 -9.86 -1.93 12.42
N SER A 125 -10.63 -2.00 13.51
CA SER A 125 -10.38 -2.96 14.60
C SER A 125 -10.50 -4.42 14.16
N ASP A 126 -11.42 -4.74 13.25
CA ASP A 126 -11.57 -6.09 12.72
C ASP A 126 -10.44 -6.44 11.74
N VAL A 127 -10.03 -5.48 10.90
CA VAL A 127 -8.91 -5.65 9.98
C VAL A 127 -7.59 -5.87 10.73
N VAL A 128 -7.35 -5.09 11.79
CA VAL A 128 -6.19 -5.26 12.68
C VAL A 128 -6.16 -6.66 13.32
N LYS A 129 -7.30 -7.15 13.81
CA LYS A 129 -7.44 -8.50 14.38
C LYS A 129 -7.26 -9.58 13.31
N LYS A 130 -7.92 -9.43 12.16
CA LYS A 130 -7.90 -10.39 11.05
C LYS A 130 -6.48 -10.71 10.60
N PHE A 131 -5.64 -9.70 10.45
CA PHE A 131 -4.26 -9.85 10.02
C PHE A 131 -3.27 -10.02 11.16
N ASN A 132 -3.72 -9.98 12.42
CA ASN A 132 -2.87 -10.05 13.61
C ASN A 132 -1.76 -8.98 13.58
N LEU A 133 -2.12 -7.72 13.24
CA LEU A 133 -1.16 -6.63 13.06
C LEU A 133 -0.27 -6.42 14.28
N ASN A 134 -0.75 -6.66 15.49
CA ASN A 134 0.01 -6.48 16.73
C ASN A 134 1.34 -7.24 16.75
N GLU A 135 1.43 -8.37 16.04
CA GLU A 135 2.61 -9.24 15.99
C GLU A 135 3.62 -8.84 14.90
N PHE A 136 3.30 -7.82 14.11
CA PHE A 136 4.21 -7.39 13.06
C PHE A 136 5.38 -6.60 13.60
N SER A 137 6.56 -6.89 13.07
CA SER A 137 7.79 -6.12 13.28
C SER A 137 8.23 -5.42 12.01
N GLY A 138 8.97 -4.33 12.15
CA GLY A 138 9.50 -3.58 11.03
C GLY A 138 10.10 -2.25 11.46
N THR A 139 10.66 -1.51 10.51
CA THR A 139 11.29 -0.20 10.74
C THR A 139 10.30 0.94 10.71
N HIS A 140 9.29 0.83 9.87
CA HIS A 140 8.21 1.82 9.72
C HIS A 140 6.99 1.18 9.08
N GLY A 141 5.87 1.87 9.19
CA GLY A 141 4.61 1.47 8.58
C GLY A 141 3.70 2.66 8.34
N ILE A 142 2.81 2.50 7.38
CA ILE A 142 1.73 3.44 7.12
C ILE A 142 0.40 2.70 7.09
N GLY A 143 -0.69 3.40 7.41
CA GLY A 143 -2.01 2.81 7.44
C GLY A 143 -3.11 3.79 7.07
N HIS A 144 -4.26 3.24 6.74
CA HIS A 144 -5.41 3.98 6.27
C HIS A 144 -6.71 3.39 6.80
N THR A 145 -7.65 4.26 7.13
CA THR A 145 -9.05 3.91 7.41
C THR A 145 -9.93 4.69 6.43
N ARG A 146 -10.76 3.98 5.67
CA ARG A 146 -11.52 4.54 4.56
C ARG A 146 -12.97 4.78 4.95
N MET A 147 -13.46 5.98 4.61
CA MET A 147 -14.87 6.26 4.44
C MET A 147 -15.13 6.39 2.93
N ALA A 148 -15.87 5.45 2.37
CA ALA A 148 -16.21 5.47 0.95
C ALA A 148 -17.32 6.49 0.71
N THR A 149 -17.12 7.38 -0.28
CA THR A 149 -18.11 8.41 -0.67
C THR A 149 -18.67 8.15 -2.06
N GLU A 150 -17.83 7.79 -3.01
CA GLU A 150 -18.21 7.73 -4.43
C GLU A 150 -17.86 6.41 -5.11
N SER A 151 -16.99 5.59 -4.52
CA SER A 151 -16.53 4.35 -5.13
C SER A 151 -16.88 3.12 -4.31
N ALA A 152 -17.04 1.97 -4.98
CA ALA A 152 -17.39 0.71 -4.35
C ALA A 152 -16.47 0.34 -3.17
N ILE A 153 -17.06 -0.26 -2.14
CA ILE A 153 -16.33 -0.79 -0.99
C ILE A 153 -15.84 -2.19 -1.35
N THR A 154 -14.60 -2.27 -1.80
CA THR A 154 -13.94 -3.52 -2.19
C THR A 154 -12.54 -3.59 -1.60
N THR A 155 -11.98 -4.78 -1.50
CA THR A 155 -10.58 -4.95 -1.04
C THR A 155 -9.60 -4.26 -2.00
N ASP A 156 -9.80 -4.35 -3.31
CA ASP A 156 -8.96 -3.64 -4.29
C ASP A 156 -9.10 -2.12 -4.19
N GLY A 157 -10.31 -1.62 -3.90
CA GLY A 157 -10.59 -0.21 -3.66
C GLY A 157 -10.13 0.32 -2.31
N SER A 158 -9.56 -0.54 -1.43
CA SER A 158 -9.03 -0.13 -0.14
C SER A 158 -7.57 0.35 -0.26
N HIS A 159 -7.13 1.19 0.68
CA HIS A 159 -5.74 1.64 0.78
C HIS A 159 -4.88 0.69 1.64
N PRO A 160 -3.54 0.71 1.52
CA PRO A 160 -2.71 1.51 0.62
C PRO A 160 -2.77 1.09 -0.84
N TYR A 161 -2.43 2.02 -1.76
CA TYR A 161 -2.17 1.71 -3.16
C TYR A 161 -0.67 1.62 -3.41
N SER A 162 -0.25 0.61 -4.18
CA SER A 162 1.15 0.37 -4.54
C SER A 162 1.23 0.12 -6.05
N THR A 163 2.02 0.93 -6.73
CA THR A 163 2.23 0.87 -8.19
C THR A 163 3.69 0.70 -8.57
N GLY A 164 4.62 0.84 -7.60
CA GLY A 164 6.05 0.69 -7.77
C GLY A 164 6.70 -0.26 -6.75
N GLU A 165 7.99 -0.55 -6.94
CA GLU A 165 8.79 -1.41 -6.06
C GLU A 165 9.04 -0.71 -4.72
N ASP A 166 8.62 -1.34 -3.61
CA ASP A 166 8.73 -0.79 -2.25
C ASP A 166 8.06 0.58 -2.07
N GLU A 167 7.04 0.87 -2.87
CA GLU A 167 6.31 2.14 -2.84
C GLU A 167 4.84 1.91 -2.53
N CYS A 168 4.27 2.76 -1.68
CA CYS A 168 2.82 2.79 -1.49
C CYS A 168 2.35 4.17 -1.03
N LEU A 169 1.05 4.42 -1.22
CA LEU A 169 0.41 5.69 -0.92
C LEU A 169 -0.86 5.48 -0.13
N VAL A 170 -1.06 6.30 0.89
CA VAL A 170 -2.36 6.51 1.54
C VAL A 170 -2.78 7.97 1.40
N HIS A 171 -4.08 8.22 1.28
CA HIS A 171 -4.65 9.49 0.88
C HIS A 171 -5.85 9.85 1.74
N ASN A 172 -5.91 11.10 2.16
CA ASN A 172 -7.12 11.73 2.68
C ASN A 172 -7.39 12.99 1.86
N GLY A 173 -8.45 12.97 1.06
CA GLY A 173 -8.82 14.07 0.16
C GLY A 173 -9.46 13.59 -1.13
N SER A 174 -9.30 14.40 -2.18
CA SER A 174 -9.74 14.10 -3.55
C SER A 174 -8.85 14.82 -4.56
N LEU A 175 -8.54 14.16 -5.68
CA LEU A 175 -7.83 14.72 -6.82
C LEU A 175 -8.81 15.05 -7.94
N SER A 176 -8.94 16.33 -8.26
CA SER A 176 -9.84 16.82 -9.31
C SER A 176 -9.38 16.41 -10.71
N ASN A 177 -8.07 16.36 -10.94
CA ASN A 177 -7.50 16.09 -12.26
C ASN A 177 -7.08 14.63 -12.49
N HIS A 178 -7.49 13.69 -11.61
CA HIS A 178 -7.07 12.29 -11.67
C HIS A 178 -7.35 11.61 -13.02
N ASN A 179 -8.45 11.92 -13.69
CA ASN A 179 -8.77 11.34 -15.00
C ASN A 179 -7.81 11.78 -16.11
N ASN A 180 -7.36 13.04 -16.08
CA ASN A 180 -6.36 13.56 -17.02
C ASN A 180 -5.00 12.90 -16.78
N LEU A 181 -4.59 12.79 -15.52
CA LEU A 181 -3.37 12.10 -15.11
C LEU A 181 -3.41 10.62 -15.49
N ARG A 182 -4.53 9.93 -15.25
CA ARG A 182 -4.73 8.53 -15.64
C ARG A 182 -4.46 8.31 -17.13
N ARG A 183 -5.08 9.13 -18.00
CA ARG A 183 -4.86 9.04 -19.45
C ARG A 183 -3.40 9.23 -19.84
N LYS A 184 -2.71 10.18 -19.22
CA LYS A 184 -1.28 10.43 -19.44
C LYS A 184 -0.42 9.24 -19.00
N LEU A 185 -0.65 8.72 -17.80
CA LEU A 185 0.10 7.61 -17.24
C LEU A 185 -0.13 6.30 -17.99
N VAL A 186 -1.36 6.04 -18.46
CA VAL A 186 -1.66 4.87 -19.31
C VAL A 186 -0.90 4.94 -20.62
N LYS A 187 -0.78 6.12 -21.26
CA LYS A 187 0.07 6.31 -22.45
C LYS A 187 1.54 5.99 -22.17
N ASN A 188 2.01 6.21 -20.93
CA ASN A 188 3.36 5.87 -20.48
C ASN A 188 3.50 4.41 -20.03
N GLY A 189 2.48 3.59 -20.20
CA GLY A 189 2.50 2.15 -19.87
C GLY A 189 2.05 1.77 -18.47
N SER A 190 1.49 2.71 -17.69
CA SER A 190 0.90 2.40 -16.38
C SER A 190 -0.42 1.64 -16.55
N VAL A 191 -0.69 0.70 -15.64
CA VAL A 191 -1.94 -0.06 -15.58
C VAL A 191 -2.61 0.21 -14.24
N PHE A 192 -3.89 0.56 -14.28
CA PHE A 192 -4.73 0.80 -13.11
C PHE A 192 -5.80 -0.27 -12.99
N LYS A 193 -6.15 -0.66 -11.77
CA LYS A 193 -7.11 -1.72 -11.46
C LYS A 193 -8.42 -1.19 -10.89
N SER A 194 -8.43 0.04 -10.40
CA SER A 194 -9.59 0.69 -9.81
C SER A 194 -9.84 2.06 -10.43
N GLU A 195 -11.02 2.60 -10.22
CA GLU A 195 -11.35 3.99 -10.59
C GLU A 195 -10.93 5.00 -9.51
N ASN A 196 -10.23 4.55 -8.46
CA ASN A 196 -9.84 5.40 -7.35
C ASN A 196 -8.75 6.40 -7.77
N ASP A 197 -8.91 7.65 -7.38
CA ASP A 197 -7.98 8.75 -7.63
C ASP A 197 -6.62 8.53 -6.96
N THR A 198 -6.62 7.87 -5.80
CA THR A 198 -5.39 7.54 -5.07
C THR A 198 -4.49 6.57 -5.82
N GLU A 199 -5.06 5.61 -6.57
CA GLU A 199 -4.27 4.72 -7.41
C GLU A 199 -3.56 5.51 -8.51
N VAL A 200 -4.21 6.54 -9.04
CA VAL A 200 -3.61 7.43 -10.03
C VAL A 200 -2.48 8.26 -9.41
N ALA A 201 -2.69 8.81 -8.20
CA ALA A 201 -1.65 9.51 -7.46
C ALA A 201 -0.43 8.61 -7.18
N ALA A 202 -0.66 7.36 -6.77
CA ALA A 202 0.40 6.37 -6.60
C ALA A 202 1.14 6.11 -7.91
N GLY A 203 0.42 5.97 -9.01
CA GLY A 203 0.99 5.82 -10.36
C GLY A 203 1.84 7.03 -10.78
N TYR A 204 1.38 8.24 -10.51
CA TYR A 204 2.15 9.47 -10.75
C TYR A 204 3.46 9.48 -9.96
N ILE A 205 3.42 9.13 -8.68
CA ILE A 205 4.62 9.08 -7.83
C ILE A 205 5.59 8.03 -8.34
N SER A 206 5.13 6.81 -8.62
CA SER A 206 5.98 5.73 -9.12
C SER A 206 6.59 6.05 -10.50
N ASP A 207 5.85 6.70 -11.39
CA ASP A 207 6.37 7.13 -12.70
C ASP A 207 7.45 8.22 -12.55
N SER A 208 7.21 9.21 -11.68
CA SER A 208 8.16 10.26 -11.39
C SER A 208 9.45 9.74 -10.72
N LEU A 209 9.35 8.78 -9.81
CA LEU A 209 10.50 8.20 -9.10
C LEU A 209 11.46 7.42 -10.01
N LYS A 210 11.05 7.06 -11.23
CA LYS A 210 11.98 6.49 -12.24
C LYS A 210 13.11 7.45 -12.62
N ASN A 211 12.83 8.76 -12.55
CA ASN A 211 13.76 9.80 -13.04
C ASN A 211 14.08 10.88 -12.00
N LYS A 212 13.41 10.88 -10.84
CA LYS A 212 13.57 11.89 -9.79
C LYS A 212 13.73 11.21 -8.43
N ASN A 213 14.31 11.89 -7.46
CA ASN A 213 14.24 11.48 -6.07
C ASN A 213 12.87 11.82 -5.46
N LEU A 214 12.57 11.26 -4.28
CA LEU A 214 11.27 11.46 -3.62
C LEU A 214 10.95 12.93 -3.35
N LYS A 215 11.93 13.71 -2.89
CA LYS A 215 11.74 15.15 -2.60
C LYS A 215 11.30 15.93 -3.84
N ASP A 216 11.99 15.71 -4.96
CA ASP A 216 11.68 16.41 -6.22
C ASP A 216 10.37 15.90 -6.84
N THR A 217 10.07 14.60 -6.69
CA THR A 217 8.77 14.03 -7.08
C THR A 217 7.63 14.70 -6.34
N LEU A 218 7.73 14.82 -5.00
CA LEU A 218 6.69 15.44 -4.19
C LEU A 218 6.57 16.95 -4.47
N LYS A 219 7.68 17.66 -4.69
CA LYS A 219 7.64 19.08 -5.11
C LYS A 219 6.95 19.26 -6.46
N SER A 220 7.23 18.38 -7.44
CA SER A 220 6.52 18.41 -8.72
C SER A 220 5.02 18.12 -8.52
N GLY A 221 4.70 17.22 -7.58
CA GLY A 221 3.32 16.88 -7.24
C GLY A 221 2.48 18.06 -6.78
N LEU A 222 3.06 19.06 -6.09
CA LEU A 222 2.32 20.26 -5.71
C LEU A 222 1.82 21.08 -6.91
N ASN A 223 2.52 21.02 -8.04
CA ASN A 223 2.12 21.71 -9.28
C ASN A 223 1.24 20.83 -10.18
N ASP A 224 1.49 19.51 -10.20
CA ASP A 224 0.89 18.60 -11.18
C ASP A 224 -0.43 17.97 -10.68
N LEU A 225 -0.60 17.86 -9.35
CA LEU A 225 -1.76 17.25 -8.70
C LEU A 225 -2.73 18.36 -8.27
N ASP A 226 -3.91 18.37 -8.88
CA ASP A 226 -4.97 19.33 -8.57
C ASP A 226 -6.02 18.69 -7.66
N GLY A 227 -6.40 19.42 -6.60
CA GLY A 227 -7.37 18.94 -5.62
C GLY A 227 -7.05 19.38 -4.19
N PHE A 228 -7.63 18.70 -3.22
CA PHE A 228 -7.35 18.91 -1.81
C PHE A 228 -6.98 17.58 -1.16
N TYR A 229 -5.76 17.47 -0.68
CA TYR A 229 -5.22 16.20 -0.25
C TYR A 229 -4.16 16.30 0.84
N THR A 230 -4.07 15.25 1.62
CA THR A 230 -2.89 14.90 2.40
C THR A 230 -2.51 13.47 2.08
N PHE A 231 -1.29 13.27 1.63
CA PHE A 231 -0.69 11.97 1.33
C PHE A 231 0.33 11.57 2.38
N ILE A 232 0.41 10.25 2.64
CA ILE A 232 1.62 9.64 3.19
C ILE A 232 2.14 8.67 2.13
N THR A 233 3.33 8.95 1.61
CA THR A 233 4.02 8.11 0.64
C THR A 233 5.07 7.28 1.35
N GLY A 234 4.89 5.97 1.39
CA GLY A 234 5.85 5.01 1.96
C GLY A 234 6.86 4.57 0.90
N THR A 235 8.11 4.46 1.30
CA THR A 235 9.22 3.93 0.50
C THR A 235 10.10 3.05 1.37
N ARG A 236 11.02 2.32 0.77
CA ARG A 236 11.98 1.49 1.51
C ARG A 236 12.80 2.24 2.57
N LYS A 237 13.00 3.56 2.41
CA LYS A 237 13.85 4.36 3.32
C LYS A 237 13.06 5.07 4.43
N GLY A 238 11.75 5.01 4.40
CA GLY A 238 10.86 5.73 5.29
C GLY A 238 9.61 6.21 4.55
N PHE A 239 8.95 7.20 5.10
CA PHE A 239 7.81 7.82 4.43
C PHE A 239 7.94 9.34 4.39
N ALA A 240 7.18 9.96 3.49
CA ALA A 240 7.04 11.40 3.41
C ALA A 240 5.57 11.79 3.48
N VAL A 241 5.30 12.99 4.00
CA VAL A 241 3.97 13.59 4.02
C VAL A 241 3.95 14.72 3.00
N LEU A 242 2.96 14.72 2.12
CA LEU A 242 2.67 15.81 1.20
C LEU A 242 1.26 16.31 1.47
N ARG A 243 1.12 17.62 1.58
CA ARG A 243 -0.16 18.31 1.76
C ARG A 243 -0.31 19.39 0.71
N ASP A 244 -1.50 19.52 0.13
CA ASP A 244 -1.81 20.59 -0.82
C ASP A 244 -1.67 21.98 -0.18
N GLU A 245 -1.57 23.03 -1.01
CA GLU A 245 -1.36 24.40 -0.55
C GLU A 245 -2.56 24.96 0.25
N ILE A 246 -3.78 24.56 -0.09
CA ILE A 246 -5.01 24.97 0.62
C ILE A 246 -5.03 24.37 2.03
N ALA A 247 -4.42 23.21 2.19
CA ALA A 247 -4.22 22.55 3.49
C ALA A 247 -5.52 22.25 4.27
N CYS A 248 -6.63 21.98 3.58
CA CYS A 248 -7.91 21.71 4.24
C CYS A 248 -7.99 20.32 4.91
N LYS A 249 -7.13 19.37 4.52
CA LYS A 249 -7.02 18.08 5.21
C LYS A 249 -5.90 18.14 6.25
N PRO A 250 -6.22 18.00 7.56
CA PRO A 250 -5.23 18.19 8.60
C PRO A 250 -4.13 17.11 8.56
N ALA A 251 -2.93 17.50 8.96
CA ALA A 251 -1.81 16.61 9.23
C ALA A 251 -1.14 17.03 10.54
N VAL A 252 -0.80 16.05 11.37
CA VAL A 252 -0.04 16.24 12.60
C VAL A 252 1.20 15.36 12.55
N ILE A 253 2.36 15.94 12.82
CA ILE A 253 3.62 15.22 12.90
C ILE A 253 4.19 15.42 14.29
N ALA A 254 4.53 14.33 14.95
CA ALA A 254 5.21 14.34 16.25
C ALA A 254 6.52 13.57 16.14
N GLU A 255 7.54 14.07 16.81
CA GLU A 255 8.85 13.44 16.86
C GLU A 255 9.27 13.31 18.34
N THR A 256 9.65 12.09 18.73
CA THR A 256 10.24 11.83 20.04
C THR A 256 11.77 11.86 19.96
N LYS A 257 12.39 12.19 21.07
CA LYS A 257 13.86 12.15 21.23
C LYS A 257 14.40 10.73 21.08
#